data_2c4e25bc6315349fab4f1e95fd720049
#
_entry.id   2c4e25bc6315349fab4f1e95fd720049
#
_cell.length_a   1.000
_cell.length_b   1.000
_cell.length_c   1.000
_cell.angle_alpha   90.00
_cell.angle_beta   90.00
_cell.angle_gamma   90.00
#
_symmetry.space_group_name_H-M   'P 1'
#
loop_
_entity.id
_entity.type
_entity.pdbx_description
1 polymer ?
#
loop_
_entity_poly.entity_id
_entity_poly.type
_entity_poly.pdbx_seq_one_letter_code
_entity_poly.pdbx_strand_id
1 'polypeptide(L)'
;MKIFINGFGRIGRCVLRAILERNDTNPQLEVIGINDPANWEILAYLLEHDSVHGLLFKEARYFNYKLIIGSLEIPVFNSIKDLKGVDVIIECSGKFLEPKTLENYLLLGAKKVLLSAPFIGEYDEKQYPTLVYGVNHFCYQNQAIVSNASCTTNAIAPICTILDKAFKIKEGMLTTIHSYTSDQKLIDLAHPLDKRRSRAAASNIIPTTTKAALALHKVLPNLKNKMHGHSVRVPSLDVSMIDLSLFLEKKAFKDPINDLLIKASKGVLKGVLEIDLKERVSSDFISNPSSVIIAPDLTFTLENMVKIMGWYDNEWGYSNRLVDMAQFMYHY
;
A
#
# COMPACT_ATOMS: atom_id res chain seq x y z
N MET A 1 -17.20 12.41 -3.71
CA MET A 1 -16.32 12.37 -2.51
C MET A 1 -15.21 13.39 -2.68
N LYS A 2 -15.04 14.28 -1.69
CA LYS A 2 -14.00 15.32 -1.67
C LYS A 2 -12.77 14.83 -0.91
N ILE A 3 -11.65 14.72 -1.61
CA ILE A 3 -10.39 14.17 -1.09
C ILE A 3 -9.38 15.31 -0.92
N PHE A 4 -8.62 15.27 0.16
CA PHE A 4 -7.41 16.04 0.36
C PHE A 4 -6.21 15.10 0.48
N ILE A 5 -5.10 15.39 -0.20
CA ILE A 5 -3.88 14.58 -0.14
C ILE A 5 -2.83 15.35 0.67
N ASN A 6 -2.34 14.77 1.77
CA ASN A 6 -1.23 15.33 2.53
C ASN A 6 0.06 14.55 2.28
N GLY A 7 1.07 15.23 1.74
CA GLY A 7 2.30 14.63 1.24
C GLY A 7 2.19 14.22 -0.24
N PHE A 8 2.96 14.88 -1.08
CA PHE A 8 2.96 14.66 -2.54
C PHE A 8 4.25 13.98 -3.02
N GLY A 9 4.77 13.05 -2.18
CA GLY A 9 5.83 12.13 -2.50
C GLY A 9 5.40 11.05 -3.50
N ARG A 10 6.12 9.91 -3.55
CA ARG A 10 5.78 8.78 -4.45
C ARG A 10 4.31 8.37 -4.31
N ILE A 11 3.88 8.00 -3.09
CA ILE A 11 2.52 7.50 -2.85
C ILE A 11 1.46 8.57 -3.13
N GLY A 12 1.64 9.82 -2.68
CA GLY A 12 0.66 10.88 -2.93
C GLY A 12 0.47 11.15 -4.43
N ARG A 13 1.54 11.11 -5.24
CA ARG A 13 1.43 11.24 -6.69
C ARG A 13 0.76 10.02 -7.34
N CYS A 14 1.08 8.79 -6.90
CA CYS A 14 0.40 7.59 -7.38
C CYS A 14 -1.08 7.57 -7.01
N VAL A 15 -1.46 8.04 -5.80
CA VAL A 15 -2.87 8.22 -5.40
C VAL A 15 -3.59 9.17 -6.34
N LEU A 16 -2.98 10.34 -6.64
CA LEU A 16 -3.59 11.29 -7.59
C LEU A 16 -3.75 10.68 -8.99
N ARG A 17 -2.71 10.02 -9.53
CA ARG A 17 -2.77 9.33 -10.82
C ARG A 17 -3.87 8.26 -10.85
N ALA A 18 -3.99 7.44 -9.81
CA ALA A 18 -5.04 6.43 -9.70
C ALA A 18 -6.45 7.05 -9.64
N ILE A 19 -6.61 8.21 -8.99
CA ILE A 19 -7.87 8.96 -8.98
C ILE A 19 -8.19 9.50 -10.39
N LEU A 20 -7.21 10.05 -11.09
CA LEU A 20 -7.40 10.58 -12.44
C LEU A 20 -7.82 9.49 -13.43
N GLU A 21 -7.17 8.32 -13.40
CA GLU A 21 -7.54 7.18 -14.25
C GLU A 21 -8.96 6.67 -13.96
N ARG A 22 -9.35 6.59 -12.68
CA ARG A 22 -10.72 6.18 -12.29
C ARG A 22 -11.76 7.19 -12.73
N ASN A 23 -11.46 8.48 -12.65
CA ASN A 23 -12.37 9.54 -13.03
C ASN A 23 -12.59 9.61 -14.55
N ASP A 24 -11.67 9.12 -15.38
CA ASP A 24 -11.89 9.00 -16.82
C ASP A 24 -13.02 7.99 -17.14
N THR A 25 -13.24 6.99 -16.28
CA THR A 25 -14.29 5.99 -16.45
C THR A 25 -15.53 6.26 -15.58
N ASN A 26 -15.35 6.85 -14.41
CA ASN A 26 -16.44 7.15 -13.45
C ASN A 26 -16.07 8.35 -12.56
N PRO A 27 -16.41 9.60 -12.95
CA PRO A 27 -16.00 10.81 -12.26
C PRO A 27 -16.77 11.03 -10.95
N GLN A 28 -16.32 10.40 -9.86
CA GLN A 28 -16.91 10.53 -8.53
C GLN A 28 -15.94 11.07 -7.47
N LEU A 29 -14.66 11.19 -7.81
CA LEU A 29 -13.60 11.55 -6.88
C LEU A 29 -13.08 12.96 -7.19
N GLU A 30 -13.27 13.89 -6.27
CA GLU A 30 -12.82 15.27 -6.38
C GLU A 30 -11.64 15.51 -5.45
N VAL A 31 -10.45 15.77 -5.98
CA VAL A 31 -9.30 16.21 -5.18
C VAL A 31 -9.40 17.71 -5.01
N ILE A 32 -9.78 18.15 -3.81
CA ILE A 32 -10.03 19.58 -3.50
C ILE A 32 -8.79 20.29 -2.95
N GLY A 33 -7.71 19.59 -2.70
CA GLY A 33 -6.45 20.18 -2.27
C GLY A 33 -5.35 19.16 -2.05
N ILE A 34 -4.11 19.62 -2.19
CA ILE A 34 -2.91 18.83 -1.96
C ILE A 34 -1.93 19.69 -1.15
N ASN A 35 -1.31 19.09 -0.13
CA ASN A 35 -0.29 19.74 0.67
C ASN A 35 1.05 19.04 0.57
N ASP A 36 2.10 19.82 0.34
CA ASP A 36 3.49 19.39 0.49
C ASP A 36 4.39 20.61 0.71
N PRO A 37 5.41 20.56 1.58
CA PRO A 37 6.31 21.68 1.82
C PRO A 37 7.33 21.91 0.69
N ALA A 38 7.48 20.99 -0.27
CA ALA A 38 8.43 21.09 -1.37
C ALA A 38 8.00 22.11 -2.44
N ASN A 39 8.90 22.39 -3.39
CA ASN A 39 8.64 23.30 -4.50
C ASN A 39 7.60 22.69 -5.47
N TRP A 40 6.50 23.40 -5.72
CA TRP A 40 5.39 22.93 -6.54
C TRP A 40 5.68 22.83 -8.03
N GLU A 41 6.62 23.62 -8.57
CA GLU A 41 7.06 23.46 -9.97
C GLU A 41 7.75 22.11 -10.17
N ILE A 42 8.60 21.73 -9.20
CA ILE A 42 9.28 20.43 -9.19
C ILE A 42 8.27 19.30 -8.98
N LEU A 43 7.31 19.47 -8.08
CA LEU A 43 6.28 18.44 -7.81
C LEU A 43 5.35 18.22 -9.00
N ALA A 44 4.99 19.28 -9.75
CA ALA A 44 4.21 19.17 -10.97
C ALA A 44 5.00 18.43 -12.07
N TYR A 45 6.28 18.77 -12.25
CA TYR A 45 7.18 18.05 -13.15
C TYR A 45 7.29 16.57 -12.80
N LEU A 46 7.47 16.23 -11.50
CA LEU A 46 7.56 14.85 -11.06
C LEU A 46 6.22 14.09 -11.11
N LEU A 47 5.09 14.76 -11.15
CA LEU A 47 3.80 14.15 -11.42
C LEU A 47 3.68 13.78 -12.90
N GLU A 48 4.12 14.66 -13.78
CA GLU A 48 4.08 14.44 -15.24
C GLU A 48 5.09 13.39 -15.69
N HIS A 49 6.33 13.50 -15.21
CA HIS A 49 7.46 12.66 -15.58
C HIS A 49 7.82 11.71 -14.44
N ASP A 50 7.47 10.45 -14.57
CA ASP A 50 7.76 9.44 -13.56
C ASP A 50 8.65 8.34 -14.14
N SER A 51 9.78 8.07 -13.50
CA SER A 51 10.76 7.07 -13.96
C SER A 51 10.25 5.62 -13.87
N VAL A 52 9.18 5.38 -13.10
CA VAL A 52 8.56 4.06 -12.89
C VAL A 52 7.29 3.95 -13.73
N HIS A 53 6.34 4.88 -13.51
CA HIS A 53 5.01 4.82 -14.10
C HIS A 53 4.88 5.60 -15.40
N GLY A 54 6.00 6.15 -15.94
CA GLY A 54 6.02 6.86 -17.21
C GLY A 54 5.33 8.22 -17.18
N LEU A 55 5.07 8.75 -18.38
CA LEU A 55 4.43 10.05 -18.54
C LEU A 55 2.96 10.01 -18.10
N LEU A 56 2.52 11.08 -17.44
CA LEU A 56 1.11 11.29 -17.21
C LEU A 56 0.39 11.51 -18.55
N PHE A 57 -0.80 11.00 -18.70
CA PHE A 57 -1.58 11.12 -19.96
C PHE A 57 -2.06 12.55 -20.27
N LYS A 58 -1.85 13.52 -19.36
CA LYS A 58 -2.10 14.96 -19.53
C LYS A 58 -0.93 15.76 -18.98
N GLU A 59 -0.60 16.87 -19.62
CA GLU A 59 0.38 17.82 -19.12
C GLU A 59 0.03 18.30 -17.70
N ALA A 60 1.03 18.36 -16.81
CA ALA A 60 0.88 18.83 -15.45
C ALA A 60 1.82 20.02 -15.17
N ARG A 61 1.28 21.14 -14.71
CA ARG A 61 2.06 22.33 -14.38
C ARG A 61 1.56 23.01 -13.12
N TYR A 62 2.43 23.76 -12.48
CA TYR A 62 2.08 24.63 -11.35
C TYR A 62 1.87 26.06 -11.82
N PHE A 63 0.77 26.67 -11.42
CA PHE A 63 0.52 28.09 -11.66
C PHE A 63 -0.44 28.66 -10.63
N ASN A 64 -0.10 29.80 -10.06
CA ASN A 64 -0.96 30.58 -9.15
C ASN A 64 -1.56 29.72 -8.00
N TYR A 65 -0.70 29.04 -7.24
CA TYR A 65 -1.07 28.14 -6.13
C TYR A 65 -2.01 26.99 -6.52
N LYS A 66 -1.96 26.57 -7.77
CA LYS A 66 -2.72 25.44 -8.29
C LYS A 66 -1.82 24.48 -9.07
N LEU A 67 -2.09 23.19 -8.93
CA LEU A 67 -1.64 22.16 -9.84
C LEU A 67 -2.68 22.07 -10.97
N ILE A 68 -2.24 22.28 -12.20
CA ILE A 68 -3.09 22.26 -13.39
C ILE A 68 -2.76 21.00 -14.19
N ILE A 69 -3.79 20.19 -14.47
CA ILE A 69 -3.67 18.93 -15.23
C ILE A 69 -4.71 18.97 -16.35
N GLY A 70 -4.29 19.31 -17.56
CA GLY A 70 -5.23 19.62 -18.64
C GLY A 70 -6.17 20.76 -18.22
N SER A 71 -7.47 20.50 -18.10
CA SER A 71 -8.49 21.46 -17.63
C SER A 71 -8.75 21.42 -16.13
N LEU A 72 -8.19 20.43 -15.41
CA LEU A 72 -8.37 20.28 -13.97
C LEU A 72 -7.44 21.23 -13.21
N GLU A 73 -7.99 21.97 -12.25
CA GLU A 73 -7.23 22.83 -11.36
C GLU A 73 -7.40 22.38 -9.90
N ILE A 74 -6.30 22.00 -9.25
CA ILE A 74 -6.30 21.56 -7.86
C ILE A 74 -5.52 22.57 -7.01
N PRO A 75 -6.11 23.17 -5.99
CA PRO A 75 -5.41 24.04 -5.04
C PRO A 75 -4.26 23.29 -4.33
N VAL A 76 -3.12 23.96 -4.18
CA VAL A 76 -1.96 23.38 -3.50
C VAL A 76 -1.49 24.27 -2.34
N PHE A 77 -0.95 23.61 -1.31
CA PHE A 77 -0.59 24.25 -0.05
C PHE A 77 0.82 23.80 0.39
N ASN A 78 1.51 24.68 1.14
CA ASN A 78 2.75 24.31 1.84
C ASN A 78 2.51 24.08 3.34
N SER A 79 1.30 24.34 3.82
CA SER A 79 0.85 24.04 5.18
C SER A 79 -0.67 23.94 5.23
N ILE A 80 -1.17 23.03 6.03
CA ILE A 80 -2.61 22.84 6.22
C ILE A 80 -3.10 23.76 7.33
N LYS A 81 -4.10 24.60 7.02
CA LYS A 81 -4.73 25.52 7.98
C LYS A 81 -6.22 25.27 8.15
N ASP A 82 -6.89 24.72 7.13
CA ASP A 82 -8.32 24.46 7.12
C ASP A 82 -8.60 23.24 6.21
N LEU A 83 -9.48 22.37 6.64
CA LEU A 83 -9.93 21.18 5.94
C LEU A 83 -11.45 21.10 5.85
N LYS A 84 -12.14 22.24 6.02
CA LYS A 84 -13.59 22.27 5.88
C LYS A 84 -14.04 21.79 4.51
N GLY A 85 -15.03 20.92 4.52
CA GLY A 85 -15.57 20.33 3.30
C GLY A 85 -14.77 19.14 2.76
N VAL A 86 -13.68 18.72 3.40
CA VAL A 86 -12.94 17.49 3.08
C VAL A 86 -13.70 16.29 3.64
N ASP A 87 -14.08 15.35 2.79
CA ASP A 87 -14.68 14.09 3.23
C ASP A 87 -13.62 13.12 3.76
N VAL A 88 -12.52 12.94 3.03
CA VAL A 88 -11.40 12.08 3.44
C VAL A 88 -10.07 12.78 3.15
N ILE A 89 -9.22 12.89 4.17
CA ILE A 89 -7.81 13.22 3.97
C ILE A 89 -7.00 11.92 3.88
N ILE A 90 -6.19 11.79 2.82
CA ILE A 90 -5.24 10.68 2.66
C ILE A 90 -3.87 11.20 3.10
N GLU A 91 -3.39 10.69 4.24
CA GLU A 91 -2.10 11.05 4.82
C GLU A 91 -0.97 10.21 4.21
N CYS A 92 -0.19 10.82 3.32
CA CYS A 92 0.90 10.20 2.57
C CYS A 92 2.28 10.80 2.88
N SER A 93 2.39 11.71 3.86
CA SER A 93 3.67 12.40 4.14
C SER A 93 4.71 11.50 4.82
N GLY A 94 4.27 10.43 5.46
CA GLY A 94 5.12 9.55 6.28
C GLY A 94 5.63 10.19 7.58
N LYS A 95 5.14 11.38 7.94
CA LYS A 95 5.56 12.14 9.13
C LYS A 95 4.62 11.95 10.33
N PHE A 96 3.33 11.81 10.07
CA PHE A 96 2.29 11.76 11.11
C PHE A 96 1.75 10.33 11.21
N LEU A 97 2.38 9.52 12.06
CA LEU A 97 2.09 8.09 12.19
C LEU A 97 1.35 7.72 13.48
N GLU A 98 1.28 8.64 14.43
CA GLU A 98 0.56 8.44 15.69
C GLU A 98 -0.89 8.88 15.56
N PRO A 99 -1.87 8.08 15.99
CA PRO A 99 -3.29 8.43 15.87
C PRO A 99 -3.64 9.81 16.45
N LYS A 100 -3.12 10.14 17.63
CA LYS A 100 -3.36 11.43 18.27
C LYS A 100 -2.92 12.64 17.43
N THR A 101 -1.83 12.49 16.68
CA THR A 101 -1.36 13.56 15.79
C THR A 101 -2.33 13.76 14.62
N LEU A 102 -2.96 12.69 14.16
CA LEU A 102 -3.93 12.72 13.06
C LEU A 102 -5.29 13.32 13.47
N GLU A 103 -5.62 13.32 14.76
CA GLU A 103 -6.84 14.01 15.26
C GLU A 103 -6.85 15.50 14.93
N ASN A 104 -5.67 16.13 14.77
CA ASN A 104 -5.58 17.53 14.35
C ASN A 104 -6.25 17.77 13.00
N TYR A 105 -6.28 16.81 12.08
CA TYR A 105 -6.99 16.96 10.81
C TYR A 105 -8.52 17.02 11.00
N LEU A 106 -9.05 16.30 11.98
CA LEU A 106 -10.47 16.37 12.34
C LEU A 106 -10.80 17.73 12.95
N LEU A 107 -9.92 18.27 13.80
CA LEU A 107 -10.08 19.62 14.39
C LEU A 107 -10.02 20.71 13.32
N LEU A 108 -9.28 20.50 12.22
CA LEU A 108 -9.23 21.40 11.07
C LEU A 108 -10.44 21.26 10.14
N GLY A 109 -11.32 20.28 10.36
CA GLY A 109 -12.59 20.15 9.65
C GLY A 109 -12.70 18.97 8.68
N ALA A 110 -11.68 18.11 8.53
CA ALA A 110 -11.81 16.86 7.79
C ALA A 110 -12.78 15.91 8.50
N LYS A 111 -13.60 15.19 7.74
CA LYS A 111 -14.53 14.21 8.33
C LYS A 111 -13.83 12.89 8.70
N LYS A 112 -12.91 12.45 7.86
CA LYS A 112 -12.21 11.16 8.01
C LYS A 112 -10.74 11.29 7.60
N VAL A 113 -9.89 10.45 8.19
CA VAL A 113 -8.45 10.37 7.92
C VAL A 113 -8.08 8.95 7.56
N LEU A 114 -7.44 8.77 6.41
CA LEU A 114 -6.87 7.50 5.98
C LEU A 114 -5.35 7.63 5.96
N LEU A 115 -4.67 6.90 6.85
CA LEU A 115 -3.21 6.88 6.93
C LEU A 115 -2.62 5.86 5.95
N SER A 116 -1.68 6.27 5.11
CA SER A 116 -0.94 5.43 4.18
C SER A 116 0.27 4.72 4.80
N ALA A 117 0.17 4.34 6.06
CA ALA A 117 1.22 3.65 6.81
C ALA A 117 0.63 2.92 8.03
N PRO A 118 1.33 1.95 8.63
CA PRO A 118 0.97 1.44 9.94
C PRO A 118 1.06 2.53 11.01
N PHE A 119 0.15 2.51 11.97
CA PHE A 119 0.27 3.33 13.18
C PHE A 119 1.50 2.94 14.01
N ILE A 120 2.06 3.92 14.71
CA ILE A 120 3.12 3.73 15.71
C ILE A 120 2.63 4.15 17.09
N GLY A 121 3.38 3.73 18.14
CA GLY A 121 3.03 4.01 19.54
C GLY A 121 1.95 3.06 20.08
N GLU A 122 1.48 3.39 21.28
CA GLU A 122 0.37 2.69 21.93
C GLU A 122 -0.93 3.43 21.64
N TYR A 123 -1.97 2.71 21.24
CA TYR A 123 -3.29 3.26 20.91
C TYR A 123 -4.38 2.19 21.05
N ASP A 124 -5.63 2.63 21.15
CA ASP A 124 -6.80 1.75 21.12
C ASP A 124 -7.11 1.31 19.70
N GLU A 125 -6.90 0.04 19.39
CA GLU A 125 -7.15 -0.55 18.06
C GLU A 125 -8.64 -0.56 17.66
N LYS A 126 -9.56 -0.39 18.60
CA LYS A 126 -11.00 -0.25 18.29
C LYS A 126 -11.32 1.15 17.80
N GLN A 127 -10.70 2.16 18.40
CA GLN A 127 -10.85 3.56 18.00
C GLN A 127 -10.07 3.86 16.71
N TYR A 128 -8.88 3.27 16.55
CA TYR A 128 -7.98 3.49 15.41
C TYR A 128 -7.63 2.16 14.71
N PRO A 129 -8.58 1.59 13.94
CA PRO A 129 -8.36 0.28 13.34
C PRO A 129 -7.36 0.33 12.20
N THR A 130 -6.68 -0.81 11.99
CA THR A 130 -5.92 -1.09 10.78
C THR A 130 -6.76 -1.95 9.86
N LEU A 131 -7.12 -1.42 8.69
CA LEU A 131 -8.02 -2.07 7.74
C LEU A 131 -7.34 -2.27 6.39
N VAL A 132 -7.51 -3.45 5.84
CA VAL A 132 -7.06 -3.85 4.50
C VAL A 132 -8.27 -4.17 3.65
N TYR A 133 -8.39 -3.47 2.51
CA TYR A 133 -9.50 -3.68 1.59
C TYR A 133 -9.49 -5.11 1.02
N GLY A 134 -10.65 -5.73 0.94
CA GLY A 134 -10.82 -7.13 0.54
C GLY A 134 -10.57 -8.15 1.68
N VAL A 135 -10.03 -7.72 2.83
CA VAL A 135 -9.68 -8.64 3.95
C VAL A 135 -10.54 -8.38 5.18
N ASN A 136 -10.36 -7.24 5.84
CA ASN A 136 -11.10 -6.89 7.06
C ASN A 136 -11.78 -5.52 6.99
N HIS A 137 -11.87 -4.90 5.82
CA HIS A 137 -12.52 -3.59 5.64
C HIS A 137 -14.00 -3.61 6.08
N PHE A 138 -14.67 -4.75 6.00
CA PHE A 138 -16.04 -4.94 6.49
C PHE A 138 -16.17 -4.82 8.01
N CYS A 139 -15.04 -4.83 8.75
CA CYS A 139 -15.02 -4.57 10.19
C CYS A 139 -15.05 -3.06 10.51
N TYR A 140 -15.07 -2.20 9.51
CA TYR A 140 -15.18 -0.76 9.68
C TYR A 140 -16.51 -0.39 10.34
N GLN A 141 -16.45 0.45 11.36
CA GLN A 141 -17.61 0.90 12.15
C GLN A 141 -17.67 2.44 12.21
N ASN A 142 -17.39 3.08 11.08
CA ASN A 142 -17.39 4.53 10.94
C ASN A 142 -16.32 5.26 11.79
N GLN A 143 -15.21 4.62 12.12
CA GLN A 143 -14.10 5.30 12.79
C GLN A 143 -13.56 6.45 11.94
N ALA A 144 -13.26 7.57 12.59
CA ALA A 144 -12.80 8.77 11.88
C ALA A 144 -11.36 8.64 11.35
N ILE A 145 -10.53 7.82 11.97
CA ILE A 145 -9.12 7.64 11.62
C ILE A 145 -8.83 6.16 11.42
N VAL A 146 -8.32 5.82 10.25
CA VAL A 146 -8.02 4.42 9.83
C VAL A 146 -6.62 4.35 9.26
N SER A 147 -5.87 3.29 9.57
CA SER A 147 -4.63 2.94 8.88
C SER A 147 -4.90 1.90 7.79
N ASN A 148 -4.37 2.13 6.58
CA ASN A 148 -4.40 1.14 5.49
C ASN A 148 -3.23 0.13 5.55
N ALA A 149 -2.58 -0.02 6.71
CA ALA A 149 -1.41 -0.87 6.89
C ALA A 149 -0.24 -0.48 5.95
N SER A 150 0.57 -1.47 5.53
CA SER A 150 1.65 -1.29 4.55
C SER A 150 1.34 -2.00 3.24
N CYS A 151 2.08 -1.68 2.16
CA CYS A 151 2.00 -2.38 0.88
C CYS A 151 2.23 -3.89 1.04
N THR A 152 3.22 -4.30 1.81
CA THR A 152 3.51 -5.71 2.09
C THR A 152 2.40 -6.38 2.89
N THR A 153 1.79 -5.71 3.89
CA THR A 153 0.64 -6.24 4.62
C THR A 153 -0.55 -6.44 3.68
N ASN A 154 -0.80 -5.48 2.78
CA ASN A 154 -1.84 -5.60 1.76
C ASN A 154 -1.58 -6.77 0.79
N ALA A 155 -0.32 -7.12 0.53
CA ALA A 155 0.03 -8.26 -0.32
C ALA A 155 -0.19 -9.61 0.38
N ILE A 156 0.20 -9.76 1.66
CA ILE A 156 0.12 -11.06 2.35
C ILE A 156 -1.23 -11.34 2.99
N ALA A 157 -1.97 -10.34 3.43
CA ALA A 157 -3.23 -10.52 4.16
C ALA A 157 -4.30 -11.26 3.33
N PRO A 158 -4.52 -10.97 2.03
CA PRO A 158 -5.44 -11.72 1.19
C PRO A 158 -5.13 -13.21 1.13
N ILE A 159 -3.84 -13.58 0.96
CA ILE A 159 -3.38 -14.97 0.91
C ILE A 159 -3.64 -15.67 2.24
N CYS A 160 -3.19 -15.05 3.33
CA CYS A 160 -3.36 -15.59 4.68
C CYS A 160 -4.84 -15.78 5.03
N THR A 161 -5.73 -14.86 4.62
CA THR A 161 -7.17 -14.97 4.85
C THR A 161 -7.75 -16.24 4.20
N ILE A 162 -7.40 -16.50 2.94
CA ILE A 162 -7.91 -17.65 2.20
C ILE A 162 -7.35 -18.96 2.78
N LEU A 163 -6.04 -19.00 3.02
CA LEU A 163 -5.39 -20.22 3.50
C LEU A 163 -5.70 -20.56 4.96
N ASP A 164 -5.80 -19.55 5.83
CA ASP A 164 -6.18 -19.78 7.22
C ASP A 164 -7.61 -20.31 7.34
N LYS A 165 -8.53 -19.78 6.52
CA LYS A 165 -9.90 -20.28 6.49
C LYS A 165 -9.98 -21.74 6.05
N ALA A 166 -9.20 -22.16 5.06
CA ALA A 166 -9.27 -23.50 4.48
C ALA A 166 -8.43 -24.54 5.26
N PHE A 167 -7.21 -24.19 5.62
CA PHE A 167 -6.22 -25.15 6.11
C PHE A 167 -5.73 -24.87 7.53
N LYS A 168 -6.03 -23.70 8.11
CA LYS A 168 -5.54 -23.18 9.38
C LYS A 168 -4.02 -22.99 9.40
N ILE A 169 -3.60 -21.74 9.49
CA ILE A 169 -2.19 -21.38 9.60
C ILE A 169 -1.75 -21.59 11.05
N LYS A 170 -0.77 -22.45 11.24
CA LYS A 170 -0.13 -22.70 12.52
C LYS A 170 0.95 -21.66 12.79
N GLU A 171 1.82 -21.45 11.82
CA GLU A 171 2.90 -20.47 11.85
C GLU A 171 3.37 -20.13 10.44
N GLY A 172 4.12 -19.04 10.28
CA GLY A 172 4.63 -18.65 8.96
C GLY A 172 5.79 -17.67 9.01
N MET A 173 6.57 -17.69 7.93
CA MET A 173 7.72 -16.82 7.71
C MET A 173 7.55 -16.09 6.38
N LEU A 174 7.76 -14.76 6.43
CA LEU A 174 7.77 -13.91 5.26
C LEU A 174 9.19 -13.43 4.95
N THR A 175 9.62 -13.59 3.72
CA THR A 175 10.68 -12.79 3.13
C THR A 175 10.08 -11.92 2.04
N THR A 176 10.14 -10.60 2.16
CA THR A 176 9.81 -9.74 1.03
C THR A 176 11.09 -9.29 0.33
N ILE A 177 11.24 -9.71 -0.94
CA ILE A 177 12.25 -9.20 -1.87
C ILE A 177 11.69 -7.89 -2.40
N HIS A 178 12.19 -6.79 -1.88
CA HIS A 178 11.52 -5.50 -2.01
C HIS A 178 12.36 -4.52 -2.80
N SER A 179 11.74 -3.80 -3.73
CA SER A 179 12.37 -2.66 -4.40
C SER A 179 12.90 -1.65 -3.37
N TYR A 180 13.94 -0.92 -3.70
CA TYR A 180 14.41 0.15 -2.82
C TYR A 180 13.40 1.31 -2.76
N THR A 181 13.41 2.04 -1.67
CA THR A 181 12.50 3.17 -1.43
C THR A 181 13.31 4.41 -1.06
N SER A 182 12.67 5.57 -1.00
CA SER A 182 13.29 6.85 -0.61
C SER A 182 13.96 6.86 0.78
N ASP A 183 13.68 5.85 1.62
CA ASP A 183 14.38 5.63 2.89
C ASP A 183 15.84 5.18 2.70
N GLN A 184 16.18 4.61 1.54
CA GLN A 184 17.52 4.15 1.21
C GLN A 184 18.33 5.23 0.47
N LYS A 185 19.65 5.11 0.54
CA LYS A 185 20.59 6.09 0.00
C LYS A 185 21.07 5.68 -1.39
N LEU A 186 21.25 6.65 -2.30
CA LEU A 186 21.84 6.39 -3.62
C LEU A 186 23.29 5.94 -3.51
N ILE A 187 24.07 6.58 -2.66
CA ILE A 187 25.45 6.24 -2.30
C ILE A 187 25.55 6.06 -0.79
N ASP A 188 26.66 5.53 -0.30
CA ASP A 188 26.87 5.31 1.14
C ASP A 188 26.71 6.63 1.91
N LEU A 189 25.69 6.68 2.77
CA LEU A 189 25.36 7.83 3.61
C LEU A 189 24.68 7.35 4.90
N ALA A 190 25.04 7.95 6.03
CA ALA A 190 24.53 7.55 7.33
C ALA A 190 22.99 7.52 7.37
N HIS A 191 22.43 6.35 7.73
CA HIS A 191 21.03 6.18 8.09
C HIS A 191 20.90 6.26 9.61
N PRO A 192 19.90 6.96 10.18
CA PRO A 192 19.80 7.20 11.62
C PRO A 192 19.81 5.94 12.50
N LEU A 193 19.27 4.82 12.00
CA LEU A 193 18.98 3.64 12.82
C LEU A 193 19.55 2.32 12.27
N ASP A 194 20.01 2.26 11.01
CA ASP A 194 20.34 1.00 10.36
C ASP A 194 21.61 1.10 9.50
N LYS A 195 22.65 0.38 9.91
CA LYS A 195 23.94 0.35 9.18
C LYS A 195 23.79 -0.20 7.75
N ARG A 196 22.93 -1.19 7.53
CA ARG A 196 22.73 -1.79 6.20
C ARG A 196 22.00 -0.83 5.27
N ARG A 197 21.01 -0.07 5.75
CA ARG A 197 20.31 0.98 4.98
C ARG A 197 21.18 2.19 4.66
N SER A 198 22.35 2.29 5.30
CA SER A 198 23.35 3.32 4.98
C SER A 198 24.11 3.06 3.68
N ARG A 199 23.99 1.85 3.10
CA ARG A 199 24.70 1.44 1.90
C ARG A 199 23.92 1.80 0.63
N ALA A 200 24.68 1.99 -0.46
CA ALA A 200 24.14 2.33 -1.78
C ALA A 200 23.06 1.35 -2.26
N ALA A 201 21.85 1.84 -2.48
CA ALA A 201 20.67 1.04 -2.77
C ALA A 201 20.75 0.27 -4.10
N ALA A 202 21.25 0.94 -5.16
CA ALA A 202 21.32 0.39 -6.51
C ALA A 202 22.46 -0.62 -6.73
N SER A 203 23.35 -0.81 -5.73
CA SER A 203 24.55 -1.66 -5.85
C SER A 203 24.56 -2.81 -4.83
N ASN A 204 23.57 -2.92 -3.97
CA ASN A 204 23.58 -3.88 -2.87
C ASN A 204 22.26 -4.61 -2.69
N ILE A 205 22.35 -5.88 -2.30
CA ILE A 205 21.25 -6.64 -1.68
C ILE A 205 21.32 -6.31 -0.17
N ILE A 206 20.26 -5.69 0.37
CA ILE A 206 20.25 -5.16 1.73
C ILE A 206 19.19 -5.86 2.59
N PRO A 207 19.59 -6.85 3.43
CA PRO A 207 18.68 -7.41 4.42
C PRO A 207 18.32 -6.35 5.46
N THR A 208 17.03 -6.23 5.77
CA THR A 208 16.52 -5.28 6.75
C THR A 208 15.25 -5.79 7.41
N THR A 209 14.77 -5.08 8.40
CA THR A 209 13.54 -5.44 9.12
C THR A 209 12.30 -5.10 8.32
N THR A 210 11.23 -5.87 8.52
CA THR A 210 9.87 -5.49 8.15
C THR A 210 8.94 -5.73 9.34
N LYS A 211 8.02 -4.80 9.56
CA LYS A 211 6.96 -4.97 10.56
C LYS A 211 5.68 -5.57 9.95
N ALA A 212 5.66 -5.85 8.64
CA ALA A 212 4.45 -6.25 7.93
C ALA A 212 3.89 -7.59 8.43
N ALA A 213 4.74 -8.61 8.61
CA ALA A 213 4.33 -9.89 9.14
C ALA A 213 3.90 -9.81 10.62
N LEU A 214 4.64 -9.04 11.44
CA LEU A 214 4.30 -8.81 12.83
C LEU A 214 3.00 -8.02 12.98
N ALA A 215 2.73 -7.06 12.10
CA ALA A 215 1.53 -6.25 12.12
C ALA A 215 0.29 -6.98 11.53
N LEU A 216 0.47 -8.15 10.92
CA LEU A 216 -0.63 -8.89 10.30
C LEU A 216 -1.74 -9.25 11.29
N HIS A 217 -1.42 -9.44 12.58
CA HIS A 217 -2.42 -9.72 13.61
C HIS A 217 -3.43 -8.59 13.83
N LYS A 218 -3.09 -7.35 13.46
CA LYS A 218 -4.02 -6.21 13.53
C LYS A 218 -5.13 -6.32 12.47
N VAL A 219 -4.85 -7.05 11.40
CA VAL A 219 -5.78 -7.31 10.29
C VAL A 219 -6.43 -8.69 10.44
N LEU A 220 -5.65 -9.68 10.88
CA LEU A 220 -6.05 -11.06 11.12
C LEU A 220 -5.68 -11.48 12.56
N PRO A 221 -6.51 -11.19 13.56
CA PRO A 221 -6.18 -11.38 14.99
C PRO A 221 -5.82 -12.82 15.38
N ASN A 222 -6.38 -13.81 14.69
CA ASN A 222 -6.08 -15.23 14.89
C ASN A 222 -4.65 -15.64 14.49
N LEU A 223 -3.92 -14.77 13.78
CA LEU A 223 -2.51 -14.97 13.43
C LEU A 223 -1.54 -14.24 14.38
N LYS A 224 -2.04 -13.75 15.52
CA LYS A 224 -1.18 -13.13 16.54
C LYS A 224 -0.11 -14.10 17.03
N ASN A 225 1.15 -13.63 17.01
CA ASN A 225 2.35 -14.41 17.39
C ASN A 225 2.66 -15.63 16.51
N LYS A 226 1.97 -15.80 15.37
CA LYS A 226 2.18 -16.90 14.44
C LYS A 226 3.01 -16.54 13.23
N MET A 227 3.23 -15.24 12.99
CA MET A 227 3.90 -14.75 11.79
C MET A 227 5.14 -13.94 12.15
N HIS A 228 6.23 -14.18 11.44
CA HIS A 228 7.46 -13.39 11.51
C HIS A 228 8.01 -13.15 10.10
N GLY A 229 9.00 -12.27 9.94
CA GLY A 229 9.63 -12.06 8.63
C GLY A 229 10.63 -10.93 8.59
N HIS A 230 11.27 -10.80 7.44
CA HIS A 230 12.22 -9.74 7.15
C HIS A 230 12.06 -9.25 5.70
N SER A 231 12.74 -8.16 5.38
CA SER A 231 12.80 -7.60 4.04
C SER A 231 14.22 -7.72 3.50
N VAL A 232 14.34 -7.98 2.22
CA VAL A 232 15.59 -7.91 1.48
C VAL A 232 15.40 -6.85 0.39
N ARG A 233 16.07 -5.71 0.52
CA ARG A 233 16.05 -4.68 -0.53
C ARG A 233 16.97 -5.09 -1.67
N VAL A 234 16.49 -4.93 -2.90
CA VAL A 234 17.21 -5.27 -4.13
C VAL A 234 17.30 -4.08 -5.06
N PRO A 235 18.27 -4.07 -5.99
CA PRO A 235 18.42 -3.01 -7.00
C PRO A 235 17.31 -3.04 -8.06
N SER A 236 16.08 -2.81 -7.65
CA SER A 236 14.89 -2.66 -8.50
C SER A 236 14.19 -1.35 -8.14
N LEU A 237 13.73 -0.60 -9.15
CA LEU A 237 13.05 0.68 -8.95
C LEU A 237 11.68 0.50 -8.31
N ASP A 238 10.95 -0.53 -8.73
CA ASP A 238 9.61 -0.84 -8.28
C ASP A 238 9.31 -2.32 -8.47
N VAL A 239 8.15 -2.74 -8.04
CA VAL A 239 7.64 -4.11 -7.95
C VAL A 239 8.49 -4.97 -7.02
N SER A 240 7.83 -5.43 -5.99
CA SER A 240 8.38 -6.30 -4.96
C SER A 240 7.78 -7.69 -5.09
N MET A 241 8.43 -8.68 -4.45
CA MET A 241 7.95 -10.04 -4.40
C MET A 241 7.84 -10.51 -2.94
N ILE A 242 6.78 -11.23 -2.62
CA ILE A 242 6.68 -12.01 -1.40
C ILE A 242 7.19 -13.43 -1.63
N ASP A 243 7.94 -13.95 -0.68
CA ASP A 243 8.23 -15.36 -0.45
C ASP A 243 7.64 -15.72 0.91
N LEU A 244 6.46 -16.36 0.88
CA LEU A 244 5.65 -16.64 2.07
C LEU A 244 5.65 -18.14 2.32
N SER A 245 6.31 -18.58 3.40
CA SER A 245 6.33 -19.96 3.86
C SER A 245 5.39 -20.10 5.06
N LEU A 246 4.40 -21.00 4.95
CA LEU A 246 3.38 -21.24 5.96
C LEU A 246 3.40 -22.71 6.38
N PHE A 247 3.27 -22.97 7.68
CA PHE A 247 2.99 -24.28 8.22
C PHE A 247 1.50 -24.39 8.55
N LEU A 248 0.83 -25.33 7.90
CA LEU A 248 -0.62 -25.51 8.00
C LEU A 248 -0.99 -26.61 8.99
N GLU A 249 -2.13 -26.50 9.65
CA GLU A 249 -2.64 -27.59 10.49
C GLU A 249 -3.11 -28.77 9.64
N LYS A 250 -3.73 -28.48 8.48
CA LYS A 250 -4.21 -29.49 7.55
C LYS A 250 -3.25 -29.60 6.38
N LYS A 251 -2.88 -30.84 6.02
CA LYS A 251 -2.07 -31.10 4.83
C LYS A 251 -2.78 -30.58 3.58
N ALA A 252 -2.04 -29.86 2.75
CA ALA A 252 -2.53 -29.33 1.50
C ALA A 252 -1.52 -29.59 0.38
N PHE A 253 -2.04 -29.74 -0.83
CA PHE A 253 -1.26 -29.95 -2.02
C PHE A 253 -1.29 -28.69 -2.91
N LYS A 254 -0.33 -28.60 -3.85
CA LYS A 254 -0.16 -27.44 -4.74
C LYS A 254 -1.47 -27.06 -5.45
N ASP A 255 -2.10 -28.03 -6.13
CA ASP A 255 -3.28 -27.73 -6.96
C ASP A 255 -4.48 -27.25 -6.15
N PRO A 256 -4.90 -27.89 -5.04
CA PRO A 256 -5.95 -27.37 -4.18
C PRO A 256 -5.69 -25.95 -3.62
N ILE A 257 -4.43 -25.61 -3.32
CA ILE A 257 -4.05 -24.27 -2.86
C ILE A 257 -4.24 -23.27 -4.00
N ASN A 258 -3.68 -23.58 -5.17
CA ASN A 258 -3.78 -22.72 -6.35
C ASN A 258 -5.24 -22.54 -6.80
N ASP A 259 -6.04 -23.59 -6.81
CA ASP A 259 -7.47 -23.52 -7.16
C ASP A 259 -8.25 -22.59 -6.22
N LEU A 260 -7.95 -22.62 -4.91
CA LEU A 260 -8.57 -21.71 -3.94
C LEU A 260 -8.19 -20.25 -4.20
N LEU A 261 -6.91 -19.98 -4.49
CA LEU A 261 -6.45 -18.63 -4.80
C LEU A 261 -7.01 -18.12 -6.14
N ILE A 262 -7.07 -18.98 -7.17
CA ILE A 262 -7.69 -18.69 -8.46
C ILE A 262 -9.19 -18.39 -8.27
N LYS A 263 -9.90 -19.20 -7.48
CA LYS A 263 -11.30 -18.95 -7.17
C LYS A 263 -11.51 -17.64 -6.43
N ALA A 264 -10.66 -17.34 -5.45
CA ALA A 264 -10.73 -16.09 -4.70
C ALA A 264 -10.49 -14.86 -5.59
N SER A 265 -9.53 -14.92 -6.52
CA SER A 265 -9.22 -13.83 -7.46
C SER A 265 -10.39 -13.49 -8.41
N LYS A 266 -11.20 -14.47 -8.76
CA LYS A 266 -12.40 -14.29 -9.59
C LYS A 266 -13.65 -13.93 -8.78
N GLY A 267 -13.59 -14.07 -7.46
CA GLY A 267 -14.71 -13.88 -6.53
C GLY A 267 -14.45 -12.79 -5.50
N VAL A 268 -14.32 -13.19 -4.24
CA VAL A 268 -14.25 -12.28 -3.07
C VAL A 268 -13.04 -11.35 -3.05
N LEU A 269 -11.98 -11.68 -3.77
CA LEU A 269 -10.75 -10.88 -3.90
C LEU A 269 -10.56 -10.31 -5.31
N LYS A 270 -11.61 -10.24 -6.12
CA LYS A 270 -11.54 -9.64 -7.46
C LYS A 270 -11.07 -8.19 -7.35
N GLY A 271 -10.02 -7.84 -8.14
CA GLY A 271 -9.37 -6.53 -8.11
C GLY A 271 -8.39 -6.32 -6.95
N VAL A 272 -8.27 -7.29 -6.03
CA VAL A 272 -7.32 -7.30 -4.93
C VAL A 272 -6.23 -8.35 -5.13
N LEU A 273 -6.58 -9.54 -5.56
CA LEU A 273 -5.69 -10.65 -5.87
C LEU A 273 -5.82 -11.02 -7.34
N GLU A 274 -4.70 -11.14 -8.02
CA GLU A 274 -4.57 -11.58 -9.41
C GLU A 274 -3.72 -12.85 -9.50
N ILE A 275 -3.78 -13.55 -10.62
CA ILE A 275 -3.02 -14.77 -10.88
C ILE A 275 -2.17 -14.57 -12.13
N ASP A 276 -0.87 -14.79 -12.02
CA ASP A 276 0.03 -14.85 -13.16
C ASP A 276 0.09 -16.27 -13.75
N LEU A 277 -0.34 -16.43 -15.00
CA LEU A 277 -0.26 -17.68 -15.75
C LEU A 277 0.77 -17.61 -16.90
N LYS A 278 1.64 -16.59 -16.90
CA LYS A 278 2.57 -16.31 -18.01
C LYS A 278 4.03 -16.34 -17.58
N GLU A 279 4.32 -16.74 -16.33
CA GLU A 279 5.69 -16.83 -15.79
C GLU A 279 6.47 -15.51 -15.92
N ARG A 280 5.79 -14.38 -15.63
CA ARG A 280 6.31 -13.03 -15.79
C ARG A 280 7.28 -12.64 -14.67
N VAL A 281 8.03 -11.56 -14.90
CA VAL A 281 9.00 -11.00 -13.95
C VAL A 281 8.56 -9.62 -13.45
N SER A 282 9.30 -9.04 -12.50
CA SER A 282 8.91 -7.82 -11.81
C SER A 282 8.50 -6.65 -12.72
N SER A 283 9.25 -6.40 -13.80
CA SER A 283 8.96 -5.28 -14.72
C SER A 283 7.62 -5.38 -15.45
N ASP A 284 7.07 -6.59 -15.58
CA ASP A 284 5.79 -6.83 -16.24
C ASP A 284 4.59 -6.44 -15.35
N PHE A 285 4.83 -6.14 -14.09
CA PHE A 285 3.80 -5.80 -13.11
C PHE A 285 3.83 -4.33 -12.69
N ILE A 286 4.70 -3.52 -13.30
CA ILE A 286 4.69 -2.07 -13.08
C ILE A 286 3.32 -1.50 -13.45
N SER A 287 2.76 -0.70 -12.56
CA SER A 287 1.40 -0.14 -12.65
C SER A 287 0.27 -1.17 -12.60
N ASN A 288 0.52 -2.37 -12.08
CA ASN A 288 -0.56 -3.32 -11.80
C ASN A 288 -1.33 -2.89 -10.54
N PRO A 289 -2.67 -2.72 -10.59
CA PRO A 289 -3.46 -2.22 -9.47
C PRO A 289 -3.76 -3.26 -8.39
N SER A 290 -3.42 -4.53 -8.58
CA SER A 290 -3.70 -5.59 -7.61
C SER A 290 -2.79 -5.49 -6.39
N SER A 291 -3.29 -5.85 -5.21
CA SER A 291 -2.49 -5.90 -3.98
C SER A 291 -1.43 -7.01 -4.02
N VAL A 292 -1.73 -8.09 -4.73
CA VAL A 292 -0.82 -9.22 -4.95
C VAL A 292 -1.20 -9.99 -6.21
N ILE A 293 -0.19 -10.40 -6.96
CA ILE A 293 -0.32 -11.26 -8.14
C ILE A 293 0.42 -12.58 -7.83
N ILE A 294 -0.33 -13.67 -7.64
CA ILE A 294 0.23 -14.98 -7.30
C ILE A 294 0.83 -15.62 -8.54
N ALA A 295 1.99 -16.24 -8.39
CA ALA A 295 2.65 -17.10 -9.37
C ALA A 295 2.40 -18.58 -9.00
N PRO A 296 1.36 -19.25 -9.57
CA PRO A 296 0.96 -20.61 -9.16
C PRO A 296 2.01 -21.68 -9.48
N ASP A 297 2.81 -21.46 -10.51
CA ASP A 297 3.95 -22.33 -10.90
C ASP A 297 4.98 -22.41 -9.78
N LEU A 298 5.16 -21.30 -9.02
CA LEU A 298 6.07 -21.15 -7.88
C LEU A 298 5.44 -21.54 -6.52
N THR A 299 4.28 -22.17 -6.52
CA THR A 299 3.71 -22.78 -5.29
C THR A 299 4.37 -24.13 -5.04
N PHE A 300 4.95 -24.31 -3.86
CA PHE A 300 5.57 -25.58 -3.43
C PHE A 300 4.94 -26.07 -2.15
N THR A 301 4.83 -27.38 -2.01
CA THR A 301 4.33 -28.04 -0.79
C THR A 301 5.29 -29.14 -0.36
N LEU A 302 5.53 -29.20 0.96
CA LEU A 302 6.30 -30.26 1.60
C LEU A 302 5.61 -30.61 2.92
N GLU A 303 4.96 -31.78 2.97
CA GLU A 303 4.10 -32.19 4.07
C GLU A 303 3.06 -31.09 4.41
N ASN A 304 3.12 -30.48 5.60
CA ASN A 304 2.24 -29.40 6.02
C ASN A 304 2.79 -28.00 5.73
N MET A 305 3.97 -27.94 5.12
CA MET A 305 4.58 -26.67 4.74
C MET A 305 4.19 -26.30 3.31
N VAL A 306 3.82 -25.06 3.11
CA VAL A 306 3.56 -24.47 1.80
C VAL A 306 4.38 -23.20 1.63
N LYS A 307 4.96 -23.04 0.44
CA LYS A 307 5.60 -21.83 -0.03
C LYS A 307 4.76 -21.23 -1.14
N ILE A 308 4.44 -19.94 -1.01
CA ILE A 308 3.72 -19.17 -2.02
C ILE A 308 4.55 -17.95 -2.37
N MET A 309 4.72 -17.72 -3.67
CA MET A 309 5.37 -16.55 -4.20
C MET A 309 4.36 -15.68 -4.97
N GLY A 310 4.55 -14.39 -4.88
CA GLY A 310 3.67 -13.44 -5.57
C GLY A 310 4.31 -12.06 -5.68
N TRP A 311 3.93 -11.36 -6.72
CA TRP A 311 4.38 -10.02 -7.05
C TRP A 311 3.42 -8.98 -6.50
N TYR A 312 3.91 -7.78 -6.26
CA TYR A 312 3.08 -6.62 -5.97
C TYR A 312 3.79 -5.33 -6.35
N ASP A 313 3.10 -4.47 -7.09
CA ASP A 313 3.56 -3.10 -7.25
C ASP A 313 3.35 -2.37 -5.93
N ASN A 314 4.44 -2.12 -5.22
CA ASN A 314 4.41 -1.58 -3.86
C ASN A 314 4.01 -0.10 -3.82
N GLU A 315 3.97 0.59 -4.95
CA GLU A 315 3.50 1.96 -5.10
C GLU A 315 2.08 1.99 -5.69
N TRP A 316 1.88 1.42 -6.88
CA TRP A 316 0.62 1.52 -7.62
C TRP A 316 -0.49 0.66 -7.01
N GLY A 317 -0.22 -0.62 -6.75
CA GLY A 317 -1.18 -1.51 -6.11
C GLY A 317 -1.62 -0.98 -4.76
N TYR A 318 -0.69 -0.50 -3.96
CA TYR A 318 -0.99 0.10 -2.65
C TYR A 318 -1.77 1.41 -2.76
N SER A 319 -1.43 2.29 -3.71
CA SER A 319 -2.16 3.55 -3.93
C SER A 319 -3.60 3.30 -4.38
N ASN A 320 -3.83 2.28 -5.20
CA ASN A 320 -5.18 1.84 -5.55
C ASN A 320 -5.97 1.36 -4.32
N ARG A 321 -5.36 0.64 -3.40
CA ARG A 321 -5.99 0.23 -2.12
C ARG A 321 -6.33 1.41 -1.22
N LEU A 322 -5.51 2.47 -1.22
CA LEU A 322 -5.85 3.71 -0.51
C LEU A 322 -7.12 4.37 -1.09
N VAL A 323 -7.24 4.42 -2.42
CA VAL A 323 -8.43 4.97 -3.06
C VAL A 323 -9.66 4.12 -2.79
N ASP A 324 -9.57 2.79 -2.88
CA ASP A 324 -10.68 1.88 -2.56
C ASP A 324 -11.14 2.03 -1.11
N MET A 325 -10.18 2.09 -0.17
CA MET A 325 -10.51 2.24 1.26
C MET A 325 -11.13 3.61 1.55
N ALA A 326 -10.63 4.68 0.93
CA ALA A 326 -11.22 6.02 1.05
C ALA A 326 -12.67 6.05 0.54
N GLN A 327 -12.94 5.44 -0.61
CA GLN A 327 -14.31 5.32 -1.14
C GLN A 327 -15.20 4.49 -0.22
N PHE A 328 -14.70 3.36 0.29
CA PHE A 328 -15.43 2.53 1.24
C PHE A 328 -15.78 3.30 2.51
N MET A 329 -14.82 4.00 3.11
CA MET A 329 -15.05 4.83 4.29
C MET A 329 -16.09 5.93 4.04
N TYR A 330 -16.11 6.52 2.85
CA TYR A 330 -17.05 7.58 2.50
C TYR A 330 -18.49 7.09 2.36
N HIS A 331 -18.70 5.89 1.82
CA HIS A 331 -20.03 5.32 1.56
C HIS A 331 -20.64 4.62 2.79
N TYR A 332 -19.86 4.41 3.85
CA TYR A 332 -20.33 3.82 5.10
C TYR A 332 -21.00 4.87 5.98
#